data_be7d0b41180bd971b9141ec0fe313ce6
#
_entry.id   be7d0b41180bd971b9141ec0fe313ce6
#
_cell.length_a   1.000
_cell.length_b   1.000
_cell.length_c   1.000
_cell.angle_alpha   90.00
_cell.angle_beta   90.00
_cell.angle_gamma   90.00
#
_symmetry.space_group_name_H-M   'P 1'
#
loop_
_entity.id
_entity.type
_entity.pdbx_description
1 polymer ?
#
loop_
_entity_poly.entity_id
_entity_poly.type
_entity_poly.pdbx_seq_one_letter_code
_entity_poly.pdbx_strand_id
1 'polypeptide(L)'
;NGNVYTSTTGSTATSGATPPVHLDGEETYGAVDWTYQHSATGYVKITAYTNATTVTALVKNDTGFLPDHVVASGNATKLWSLGSFSTTTGFPRAIGFYEERLYFASTTTQPQTIFGSVSADFENHTPGINDDDAINVTIASDKVNVIKHLLPARFLQLLTTSSEFTLS
;
A
#
# COMPACT_ATOMS: atom_id res chain seq x y z
N ASN A 1 5.04 -8.18 -12.11
CA ASN A 1 5.16 -6.91 -11.40
C ASN A 1 3.82 -6.34 -10.91
N GLY A 2 2.67 -6.91 -11.29
CA GLY A 2 1.35 -6.51 -10.82
C GLY A 2 0.78 -5.24 -11.46
N ASN A 3 1.38 -4.72 -12.51
CA ASN A 3 0.88 -3.57 -13.25
C ASN A 3 0.01 -4.01 -14.44
N VAL A 4 -0.92 -3.17 -14.82
CA VAL A 4 -1.82 -3.36 -15.99
C VAL A 4 -1.40 -2.39 -17.08
N TYR A 5 -1.30 -2.92 -18.30
CA TYR A 5 -0.92 -2.17 -19.48
C TYR A 5 -1.90 -2.47 -20.62
N THR A 6 -2.14 -1.50 -21.48
CA THR A 6 -2.81 -1.69 -22.76
C THR A 6 -1.82 -1.56 -23.91
N SER A 7 -1.92 -2.47 -24.89
CA SER A 7 -1.15 -2.33 -26.14
C SER A 7 -1.86 -1.37 -27.09
N THR A 8 -1.09 -0.43 -27.62
CA THR A 8 -1.54 0.50 -28.69
C THR A 8 -1.10 0.02 -30.06
N THR A 9 -0.22 -0.98 -30.13
CA THR A 9 0.25 -1.57 -31.39
C THR A 9 -0.69 -2.66 -31.87
N GLY A 10 -0.83 -2.81 -33.18
CA GLY A 10 -1.72 -3.79 -33.79
C GLY A 10 -1.41 -5.24 -33.41
N SER A 11 -2.40 -6.13 -33.50
CA SER A 11 -2.41 -7.50 -33.00
C SER A 11 -1.39 -8.47 -33.62
N THR A 12 -0.62 -8.04 -34.62
CA THR A 12 0.42 -8.85 -35.29
C THR A 12 1.84 -8.59 -34.78
N ALA A 13 2.01 -7.60 -33.92
CA ALA A 13 3.33 -7.27 -33.35
C ALA A 13 3.70 -8.27 -32.25
N THR A 14 5.00 -8.56 -32.14
CA THR A 14 5.53 -9.48 -31.13
C THR A 14 6.11 -8.69 -29.95
N SER A 15 5.57 -8.92 -28.76
CA SER A 15 6.13 -8.39 -27.52
C SER A 15 7.55 -8.89 -27.29
N GLY A 16 8.37 -8.07 -26.66
CA GLY A 16 9.71 -8.47 -26.20
C GLY A 16 9.66 -9.57 -25.14
N ALA A 17 10.81 -10.21 -24.89
CA ALA A 17 10.95 -11.22 -23.84
C ALA A 17 10.84 -10.62 -22.42
N THR A 18 11.10 -9.34 -22.28
CA THR A 18 10.97 -8.62 -21.00
C THR A 18 9.58 -8.01 -20.89
N PRO A 19 8.83 -8.27 -19.81
CA PRO A 19 7.54 -7.62 -19.60
C PRO A 19 7.72 -6.12 -19.33
N PRO A 20 6.72 -5.27 -19.65
CA PRO A 20 6.77 -3.86 -19.34
C PRO A 20 6.86 -3.62 -17.83
N VAL A 21 7.64 -2.63 -17.40
CA VAL A 21 7.88 -2.29 -16.00
C VAL A 21 7.73 -0.81 -15.67
N HIS A 22 7.56 0.06 -16.69
CA HIS A 22 7.34 1.49 -16.49
C HIS A 22 6.04 1.78 -15.71
N LEU A 23 5.99 2.91 -15.07
CA LEU A 23 4.88 3.32 -14.20
C LEU A 23 4.17 4.57 -14.69
N ASP A 24 4.52 5.05 -15.88
CA ASP A 24 3.94 6.24 -16.48
C ASP A 24 4.07 6.18 -18.01
N GLY A 25 3.08 6.74 -18.70
CA GLY A 25 3.10 6.91 -20.14
C GLY A 25 3.13 5.62 -20.96
N GLU A 26 3.74 5.72 -22.13
CA GLU A 26 3.89 4.66 -23.12
C GLU A 26 5.37 4.35 -23.36
N GLU A 27 5.71 3.07 -23.36
CA GLU A 27 7.05 2.57 -23.70
C GLU A 27 6.99 1.35 -24.62
N THR A 28 8.01 1.19 -25.46
CA THR A 28 8.12 0.09 -26.43
C THR A 28 8.92 -1.08 -25.84
N TYR A 29 8.33 -2.27 -25.84
CA TYR A 29 8.96 -3.52 -25.44
C TYR A 29 8.88 -4.54 -26.60
N GLY A 30 10.01 -4.75 -27.26
CA GLY A 30 10.05 -5.48 -28.52
C GLY A 30 9.48 -4.65 -29.67
N ALA A 31 8.43 -5.13 -30.33
CA ALA A 31 7.71 -4.41 -31.38
C ALA A 31 6.32 -3.93 -30.94
N VAL A 32 6.06 -3.89 -29.62
CA VAL A 32 4.78 -3.52 -29.05
C VAL A 32 4.94 -2.32 -28.13
N ASP A 33 4.11 -1.31 -28.36
CA ASP A 33 3.98 -0.16 -27.47
C ASP A 33 2.96 -0.48 -26.38
N TRP A 34 3.37 -0.31 -25.13
CA TRP A 34 2.55 -0.58 -23.96
C TRP A 34 2.34 0.70 -23.17
N THR A 35 1.09 1.09 -23.01
CA THR A 35 0.71 2.22 -22.15
C THR A 35 0.37 1.71 -20.77
N TYR A 36 1.04 2.24 -19.75
CA TYR A 36 0.71 1.97 -18.35
C TYR A 36 -0.71 2.49 -18.04
N GLN A 37 -1.51 1.68 -17.37
CA GLN A 37 -2.86 2.06 -16.96
C GLN A 37 -2.95 2.28 -15.45
N HIS A 38 -2.60 1.26 -14.68
CA HIS A 38 -2.65 1.29 -13.22
C HIS A 38 -1.98 0.04 -12.63
N SER A 39 -1.75 0.06 -11.32
CA SER A 39 -1.34 -1.15 -10.61
C SER A 39 -2.47 -2.18 -10.60
N ALA A 40 -2.13 -3.47 -10.56
CA ALA A 40 -3.11 -4.56 -10.50
C ALA A 40 -3.77 -4.71 -9.10
N THR A 41 -3.48 -3.82 -8.16
CA THR A 41 -4.03 -3.81 -6.81
C THR A 41 -5.30 -2.97 -6.75
N GLY A 42 -6.32 -3.47 -6.06
CA GLY A 42 -7.55 -2.74 -5.80
C GLY A 42 -7.80 -2.54 -4.31
N TYR A 43 -8.35 -1.40 -3.95
CA TYR A 43 -8.70 -1.07 -2.57
C TYR A 43 -10.21 -0.90 -2.45
N VAL A 44 -10.80 -1.57 -1.45
CA VAL A 44 -12.23 -1.45 -1.17
C VAL A 44 -12.45 -1.18 0.32
N LYS A 45 -13.42 -0.34 0.62
CA LYS A 45 -13.96 -0.20 1.97
C LYS A 45 -15.23 -1.03 2.09
N ILE A 46 -15.24 -2.05 2.92
CA ILE A 46 -16.45 -2.81 3.22
C ILE A 46 -17.41 -1.89 4.00
N THR A 47 -18.61 -1.69 3.48
CA THR A 47 -19.62 -0.82 4.06
C THR A 47 -20.78 -1.57 4.70
N ALA A 48 -21.06 -2.81 4.25
CA ALA A 48 -22.07 -3.68 4.86
C ALA A 48 -21.71 -5.14 4.69
N TYR A 49 -22.06 -5.95 5.69
CA TYR A 49 -21.97 -7.41 5.67
C TYR A 49 -23.35 -7.99 5.36
N THR A 50 -23.45 -8.83 4.37
CA THR A 50 -24.68 -9.53 4.00
C THR A 50 -24.67 -10.96 4.53
N ASN A 51 -23.62 -11.72 4.24
CA ASN A 51 -23.42 -13.09 4.71
C ASN A 51 -21.97 -13.53 4.54
N ALA A 52 -21.63 -14.78 4.86
CA ALA A 52 -20.25 -15.30 4.82
C ALA A 52 -19.56 -15.24 3.43
N THR A 53 -20.32 -15.03 2.38
CA THR A 53 -19.80 -15.01 0.99
C THR A 53 -20.04 -13.68 0.27
N THR A 54 -20.74 -12.73 0.92
CA THR A 54 -21.20 -11.51 0.25
C THR A 54 -21.07 -10.30 1.18
N VAL A 55 -20.42 -9.27 0.69
CA VAL A 55 -20.33 -7.95 1.34
C VAL A 55 -20.64 -6.85 0.33
N THR A 56 -21.10 -5.72 0.82
CA THR A 56 -21.15 -4.47 0.04
C THR A 56 -19.90 -3.68 0.31
N ALA A 57 -19.25 -3.22 -0.74
CA ALA A 57 -18.02 -2.48 -0.62
C ALA A 57 -17.99 -1.25 -1.54
N LEU A 58 -17.31 -0.21 -1.10
CA LEU A 58 -17.02 0.99 -1.89
C LEU A 58 -15.58 0.88 -2.41
N VAL A 59 -15.40 1.02 -3.71
CA VAL A 59 -14.08 1.07 -4.33
C VAL A 59 -13.40 2.37 -3.94
N LYS A 60 -12.13 2.28 -3.56
CA LYS A 60 -11.30 3.39 -3.08
C LYS A 60 -10.07 3.67 -3.95
N ASN A 61 -9.93 2.97 -5.07
CA ASN A 61 -8.87 3.27 -6.03
C ASN A 61 -9.07 4.67 -6.63
N ASP A 62 -8.01 5.36 -6.95
CA ASP A 62 -8.04 6.69 -7.56
C ASP A 62 -8.78 6.69 -8.91
N THR A 63 -8.71 5.57 -9.63
CA THR A 63 -9.45 5.35 -10.88
C THR A 63 -10.95 5.14 -10.68
N GLY A 64 -11.43 4.92 -9.45
CA GLY A 64 -12.82 4.58 -9.14
C GLY A 64 -13.24 3.15 -9.51
N PHE A 65 -12.32 2.34 -10.06
CA PHE A 65 -12.58 0.97 -10.52
C PHE A 65 -11.60 -0.03 -9.90
N LEU A 66 -12.06 -1.27 -9.72
CA LEU A 66 -11.16 -2.39 -9.43
C LEU A 66 -10.47 -2.83 -10.73
N PRO A 67 -9.27 -3.43 -10.63
CA PRO A 67 -8.61 -4.03 -11.79
C PRO A 67 -9.51 -5.07 -12.48
N ASP A 68 -9.58 -5.07 -13.79
CA ASP A 68 -10.49 -5.92 -14.58
C ASP A 68 -10.30 -7.42 -14.31
N HIS A 69 -9.08 -7.83 -13.98
CA HIS A 69 -8.76 -9.23 -13.68
C HIS A 69 -9.33 -9.74 -12.35
N VAL A 70 -9.96 -8.89 -11.53
CA VAL A 70 -10.66 -9.27 -10.29
C VAL A 70 -12.14 -8.93 -10.33
N VAL A 71 -12.63 -8.37 -11.44
CA VAL A 71 -14.04 -8.06 -11.65
C VAL A 71 -14.73 -9.23 -12.33
N ALA A 72 -15.96 -9.51 -11.95
CA ALA A 72 -16.78 -10.66 -12.35
C ALA A 72 -16.46 -11.98 -11.64
N SER A 73 -17.46 -12.85 -11.56
CA SER A 73 -17.38 -14.12 -10.81
C SER A 73 -16.35 -15.12 -11.33
N GLY A 74 -16.02 -15.05 -12.62
CA GLY A 74 -14.97 -15.88 -13.23
C GLY A 74 -13.55 -15.45 -12.89
N ASN A 75 -13.37 -14.25 -12.37
CA ASN A 75 -12.08 -13.61 -12.08
C ASN A 75 -11.81 -13.50 -10.58
N ALA A 76 -12.47 -14.32 -9.77
CA ALA A 76 -12.28 -14.28 -8.31
C ALA A 76 -10.82 -14.52 -7.92
N THR A 77 -10.27 -13.61 -7.11
CA THR A 77 -8.92 -13.73 -6.57
C THR A 77 -8.93 -14.22 -5.13
N LYS A 78 -7.90 -15.00 -4.77
CA LYS A 78 -7.59 -15.34 -3.38
C LYS A 78 -6.50 -14.45 -2.78
N LEU A 79 -5.94 -13.54 -3.60
CA LEU A 79 -4.90 -12.59 -3.20
C LEU A 79 -5.56 -11.34 -2.64
N TRP A 80 -5.90 -11.37 -1.36
CA TRP A 80 -6.43 -10.23 -0.65
C TRP A 80 -5.93 -10.19 0.79
N SER A 81 -5.90 -9.03 1.38
CA SER A 81 -5.56 -8.82 2.78
C SER A 81 -6.42 -7.73 3.40
N LEU A 82 -6.61 -7.80 4.70
CA LEU A 82 -7.19 -6.68 5.45
C LEU A 82 -6.21 -5.51 5.46
N GLY A 83 -6.74 -4.30 5.41
CA GLY A 83 -5.94 -3.10 5.68
C GLY A 83 -5.33 -3.16 7.08
N SER A 84 -4.19 -2.48 7.26
CA SER A 84 -3.45 -2.46 8.52
C SER A 84 -4.27 -1.90 9.69
N PHE A 85 -5.28 -1.08 9.43
CA PHE A 85 -6.13 -0.44 10.44
C PHE A 85 -7.58 -0.90 10.30
N SER A 86 -8.05 -1.64 11.28
CA SER A 86 -9.43 -2.15 11.32
C SER A 86 -9.82 -2.50 12.75
N THR A 87 -11.09 -2.82 12.96
CA THR A 87 -11.54 -3.36 14.26
C THR A 87 -10.88 -4.68 14.63
N THR A 88 -10.39 -5.44 13.63
CA THR A 88 -9.70 -6.73 13.84
C THR A 88 -8.22 -6.53 14.11
N THR A 89 -7.54 -5.66 13.37
CA THR A 89 -6.09 -5.43 13.47
C THR A 89 -5.74 -4.33 14.48
N GLY A 90 -6.72 -3.54 14.88
CA GLY A 90 -6.58 -2.38 15.75
C GLY A 90 -6.31 -1.09 14.96
N PHE A 91 -6.39 0.02 15.65
CA PHE A 91 -6.08 1.35 15.13
C PHE A 91 -4.79 1.87 15.76
N PRO A 92 -4.05 2.75 15.08
CA PRO A 92 -2.82 3.31 15.60
C PRO A 92 -3.07 4.14 16.86
N ARG A 93 -2.12 4.08 17.80
CA ARG A 93 -2.18 4.80 19.09
C ARG A 93 -1.33 6.06 19.11
N ALA A 94 -0.36 6.15 18.21
CA ALA A 94 0.50 7.31 18.08
C ALA A 94 0.45 7.83 16.64
N ILE A 95 0.53 9.14 16.50
CA ILE A 95 0.51 9.86 15.23
C ILE A 95 1.51 11.01 15.29
N GLY A 96 2.17 11.31 14.18
CA GLY A 96 3.08 12.43 14.05
C GLY A 96 3.41 12.76 12.60
N PHE A 97 3.80 13.99 12.33
CA PHE A 97 4.34 14.41 11.04
C PHE A 97 5.86 14.55 11.15
N TYR A 98 6.58 14.01 10.20
CA TYR A 98 8.02 14.13 10.12
C TYR A 98 8.48 13.98 8.67
N GLU A 99 9.35 14.88 8.19
CA GLU A 99 9.92 14.86 6.83
C GLU A 99 8.89 14.59 5.74
N GLU A 100 7.89 15.49 5.66
CA GLU A 100 6.81 15.46 4.65
C GLU A 100 5.98 14.16 4.63
N ARG A 101 5.98 13.39 5.72
CA ARG A 101 5.20 12.16 5.86
C ARG A 101 4.30 12.22 7.09
N LEU A 102 3.15 11.58 6.98
CA LEU A 102 2.29 11.27 8.11
C LEU A 102 2.66 9.90 8.66
N TYR A 103 3.04 9.83 9.91
CA TYR A 103 3.36 8.59 10.60
C TYR A 103 2.27 8.17 11.56
N PHE A 104 1.91 6.91 11.48
CA PHE A 104 1.11 6.19 12.47
C PHE A 104 1.97 5.13 13.13
N ALA A 105 1.67 4.80 14.40
CA ALA A 105 2.38 3.71 15.06
C ALA A 105 1.51 2.97 16.07
N SER A 106 1.90 1.71 16.33
CA SER A 106 1.36 0.90 17.42
C SER A 106 -0.12 0.58 17.29
N THR A 107 -0.45 -0.42 16.49
CA THR A 107 -1.78 -1.02 16.53
C THR A 107 -1.85 -2.13 17.61
N THR A 108 -3.04 -2.67 17.84
CA THR A 108 -3.22 -3.76 18.81
C THR A 108 -2.45 -5.02 18.41
N THR A 109 -2.44 -5.35 17.11
CA THR A 109 -1.74 -6.53 16.58
C THR A 109 -0.28 -6.28 16.22
N GLN A 110 0.10 -5.01 16.00
CA GLN A 110 1.43 -4.60 15.60
C GLN A 110 1.96 -3.45 16.50
N PRO A 111 2.23 -3.72 17.78
CA PRO A 111 2.55 -2.68 18.75
C PRO A 111 3.91 -1.99 18.55
N GLN A 112 4.81 -2.60 17.77
CA GLN A 112 6.16 -2.10 17.47
C GLN A 112 6.32 -1.59 16.04
N THR A 113 5.21 -1.54 15.26
CA THR A 113 5.26 -1.15 13.86
C THR A 113 4.92 0.33 13.67
N ILE A 114 5.65 0.94 12.76
CA ILE A 114 5.50 2.31 12.30
C ILE A 114 5.05 2.25 10.85
N PHE A 115 4.08 3.06 10.50
CA PHE A 115 3.53 3.20 9.16
C PHE A 115 3.70 4.67 8.74
N GLY A 116 4.57 4.94 7.77
CA GLY A 116 4.75 6.26 7.19
C GLY A 116 4.05 6.37 5.84
N SER A 117 3.43 7.50 5.56
CA SER A 117 2.83 7.77 4.25
C SER A 117 3.89 7.89 3.14
N VAL A 118 3.45 7.90 1.91
CA VAL A 118 4.22 8.43 0.77
C VAL A 118 4.62 9.88 1.07
N SER A 119 5.78 10.31 0.58
CA SER A 119 6.26 11.67 0.78
C SER A 119 5.30 12.67 0.14
N ALA A 120 4.91 13.71 0.88
CA ALA A 120 3.95 14.74 0.48
C ALA A 120 2.52 14.25 0.15
N ASP A 121 2.22 12.94 0.29
CA ASP A 121 0.89 12.36 0.11
C ASP A 121 0.45 11.63 1.40
N PHE A 122 -0.13 12.37 2.32
CA PHE A 122 -0.42 11.92 3.69
C PHE A 122 -1.51 10.85 3.80
N GLU A 123 -2.34 10.69 2.79
CA GLU A 123 -3.41 9.69 2.77
C GLU A 123 -2.96 8.38 2.13
N ASN A 124 -1.83 8.38 1.40
CA ASN A 124 -1.31 7.23 0.69
C ASN A 124 -0.28 6.47 1.55
N HIS A 125 -0.62 5.27 1.95
CA HIS A 125 0.24 4.35 2.69
C HIS A 125 0.54 3.07 1.89
N THR A 126 0.55 3.16 0.56
CA THR A 126 0.90 2.03 -0.32
C THR A 126 2.41 1.81 -0.32
N PRO A 127 2.92 0.67 0.20
CA PRO A 127 4.34 0.39 0.19
C PRO A 127 4.87 0.21 -1.23
N GLY A 128 6.10 0.64 -1.48
CA GLY A 128 6.79 0.49 -2.75
C GLY A 128 8.29 0.26 -2.56
N ILE A 129 9.07 0.51 -3.59
CA ILE A 129 10.51 0.28 -3.64
C ILE A 129 11.33 1.56 -3.78
N ASN A 130 10.67 2.69 -3.96
CA ASN A 130 11.34 3.98 -4.09
C ASN A 130 11.47 4.66 -2.72
N ASP A 131 12.38 5.60 -2.60
CA ASP A 131 12.66 6.32 -1.34
C ASP A 131 11.48 7.19 -0.89
N ASP A 132 10.62 7.61 -1.81
CA ASP A 132 9.41 8.41 -1.56
C ASP A 132 8.16 7.57 -1.27
N ASP A 133 8.21 6.26 -1.48
CA ASP A 133 7.10 5.34 -1.18
C ASP A 133 6.82 5.23 0.33
N ALA A 134 5.65 4.68 0.66
CA ALA A 134 5.23 4.51 2.04
C ALA A 134 6.13 3.54 2.82
N ILE A 135 6.34 3.86 4.09
CA ILE A 135 7.22 3.11 4.99
C ILE A 135 6.41 2.19 5.91
N ASN A 136 6.82 0.95 6.02
CA ASN A 136 6.28 0.00 6.99
C ASN A 136 7.44 -0.72 7.68
N VAL A 137 7.79 -0.28 8.89
CA VAL A 137 8.94 -0.78 9.64
C VAL A 137 8.52 -1.24 11.03
N THR A 138 8.98 -2.42 11.41
CA THR A 138 8.79 -2.95 12.76
C THR A 138 10.10 -2.93 13.52
N ILE A 139 10.09 -2.37 14.73
CA ILE A 139 11.26 -2.34 15.61
C ILE A 139 11.64 -3.77 15.97
N ALA A 140 12.87 -4.16 15.62
CA ALA A 140 13.45 -5.42 16.03
C ALA A 140 14.04 -5.27 17.45
N SER A 141 13.38 -5.86 18.43
CA SER A 141 13.89 -5.85 19.80
C SER A 141 13.52 -7.15 20.51
N ASP A 142 14.34 -7.55 21.49
CA ASP A 142 14.16 -8.80 22.26
C ASP A 142 12.89 -8.82 23.12
N LYS A 143 12.28 -7.67 23.32
CA LYS A 143 11.05 -7.50 24.10
C LYS A 143 10.04 -6.69 23.31
N VAL A 144 8.76 -6.92 23.56
CA VAL A 144 7.70 -6.11 22.95
C VAL A 144 7.73 -4.70 23.54
N ASN A 145 8.22 -3.77 22.73
CA ASN A 145 8.30 -2.34 23.05
C ASN A 145 7.14 -1.60 22.39
N VAL A 146 6.03 -1.48 23.10
CA VAL A 146 4.85 -0.79 22.58
C VAL A 146 5.15 0.69 22.36
N ILE A 147 5.03 1.17 21.13
CA ILE A 147 5.24 2.59 20.82
C ILE A 147 4.08 3.40 21.43
N LYS A 148 4.41 4.41 22.21
CA LYS A 148 3.45 5.27 22.92
C LYS A 148 3.31 6.63 22.28
N HIS A 149 4.43 7.21 21.87
CA HIS A 149 4.46 8.55 21.28
C HIS A 149 5.48 8.61 20.16
N LEU A 150 5.18 9.44 19.16
CA LEU A 150 6.08 9.88 18.12
C LEU A 150 6.42 11.34 18.39
N LEU A 151 7.70 11.65 18.50
CA LEU A 151 8.18 13.00 18.77
C LEU A 151 9.08 13.46 17.62
N PRO A 152 8.59 14.32 16.73
CA PRO A 152 9.39 14.87 15.66
C PRO A 152 10.40 15.88 16.23
N ALA A 153 11.67 15.64 15.94
CA ALA A 153 12.79 16.50 16.27
C ALA A 153 13.80 16.51 15.11
N ARG A 154 15.10 16.50 15.37
CA ARG A 154 16.12 16.28 14.33
C ARG A 154 15.98 14.90 13.68
N PHE A 155 15.53 13.93 14.45
CA PHE A 155 15.12 12.57 14.04
C PHE A 155 13.73 12.31 14.61
N LEU A 156 12.97 11.41 14.00
CA LEU A 156 11.71 10.97 14.59
C LEU A 156 12.02 10.07 15.79
N GLN A 157 11.76 10.56 16.99
CA GLN A 157 11.91 9.79 18.22
C GLN A 157 10.67 8.94 18.48
N LEU A 158 10.91 7.68 18.82
CA LEU A 158 9.90 6.68 19.11
C LEU A 158 9.97 6.36 20.61
N LEU A 159 9.06 6.90 21.38
CA LEU A 159 8.98 6.66 22.80
C LEU A 159 8.15 5.39 23.04
N THR A 160 8.77 4.38 23.59
CA THR A 160 8.14 3.08 23.85
C THR A 160 7.98 2.81 25.35
N THR A 161 7.42 1.66 25.69
CA THR A 161 7.19 1.27 27.09
C THR A 161 8.47 1.07 27.89
N SER A 162 9.59 0.77 27.25
CA SER A 162 10.85 0.45 27.98
C SER A 162 12.12 1.00 27.34
N SER A 163 12.04 1.59 26.16
CA SER A 163 13.20 2.10 25.41
C SER A 163 12.81 3.25 24.51
N GLU A 164 13.81 3.99 24.05
CA GLU A 164 13.68 5.03 23.04
C GLU A 164 14.41 4.57 21.77
N PHE A 165 13.79 4.83 20.62
CA PHE A 165 14.35 4.54 19.31
C PHE A 165 14.29 5.80 18.46
N THR A 166 15.10 5.84 17.39
CA THR A 166 15.08 6.92 16.40
C THR A 166 14.93 6.34 15.01
N LEU A 167 14.15 7.02 14.18
CA LEU A 167 14.08 6.82 12.75
C LEU A 167 14.74 8.01 12.07
N SER A 168 15.71 7.76 11.19
CA SER A 168 16.47 8.76 10.42
C SER A 168 16.46 8.38 8.95
#